data_c34e8b0f00919d4d532dd181fa040a94
#
_entry.id   c34e8b0f00919d4d532dd181fa040a94
#
_cell.length_a   1.000
_cell.length_b   1.000
_cell.length_c   1.000
_cell.angle_alpha   90.00
_cell.angle_beta   90.00
_cell.angle_gamma   90.00
#
_symmetry.space_group_name_H-M   'P 1'
#
loop_
_entity.id
_entity.type
_entity.pdbx_description
1 polymer ?
#
loop_
_entity_poly.entity_id
_entity_poly.type
_entity_poly.pdbx_seq_one_letter_code
_entity_poly.pdbx_strand_id
1 'polypeptide(L)'
;MGAMNRLLTALKTSALIILSAIMALALMGPAAANDDFHGPGLWHKEGAHRTFYGAYLTIDGKPSYCLDAGLPSPRPHHFKGAEPTSVRTPQTAWLLAEYAESKNSSRQAALSAIVKLDTALPHRHSMKVRAPKELGKKFAKAADMFTQMRKDAADYAGPYTLTLEPEHRDGKVFTTPVLASAAGKQLDWPVDVVVTGATTSLRKQVRSGTEVSVPAAPGALVSIEATASGLPSTDVLVYTPTDGKRVQNVTTGAPTEVTAKATANTQLPFAPQAKTRADIAADGSTTDTITISGAPPNSTLSVIARAYHSKSEPVQKAEAQGTLIGEQELTARIDGDGRAQLTTEPVTSQPGWTTWTVEIRESEKSDGWVSDWGIPEETVYWEEPQNPTATPEKPTPSGEPKPSDSPTPEETPTPAETPSVPPQQPTPEPIPESTPEAGGEETPTPQQPKQTEALPRTGADWRVGAGMGLVLLGIGAAALGFTRKRG
;
A
#
# COMPACT_ATOMS: atom_id res chain seq x y z
N MET A 1 -35.29 29.29 18.62
CA MET A 1 -34.98 30.15 17.45
C MET A 1 -33.77 29.66 16.62
N GLY A 2 -32.81 28.95 17.15
CA GLY A 2 -31.61 28.53 16.40
C GLY A 2 -31.80 27.42 15.35
N ALA A 3 -32.71 26.48 15.54
CA ALA A 3 -32.94 25.36 14.63
C ALA A 3 -33.65 25.77 13.32
N MET A 4 -34.58 26.69 13.43
CA MET A 4 -35.37 27.17 12.27
C MET A 4 -34.53 28.05 11.31
N ASN A 5 -33.56 28.80 11.84
CA ASN A 5 -32.62 29.55 11.00
C ASN A 5 -31.62 28.65 10.24
N ARG A 6 -31.20 27.53 10.81
CA ARG A 6 -30.32 26.54 10.12
C ARG A 6 -31.07 25.83 8.99
N LEU A 7 -32.37 25.53 9.19
CA LEU A 7 -33.20 24.89 8.16
C LEU A 7 -33.46 25.82 6.96
N LEU A 8 -33.72 27.12 7.21
CA LEU A 8 -33.90 28.13 6.18
C LEU A 8 -32.62 28.42 5.38
N THR A 9 -31.43 28.32 6.00
CA THR A 9 -30.14 28.50 5.31
C THR A 9 -29.84 27.29 4.44
N ALA A 10 -30.11 26.07 4.91
CA ALA A 10 -29.94 24.84 4.12
C ALA A 10 -30.87 24.78 2.90
N LEU A 11 -32.11 25.22 3.05
CA LEU A 11 -33.07 25.30 1.92
C LEU A 11 -32.66 26.35 0.87
N LYS A 12 -32.11 27.49 1.29
CA LYS A 12 -31.64 28.54 0.36
C LYS A 12 -30.40 28.11 -0.42
N THR A 13 -29.44 27.37 0.21
CA THR A 13 -28.26 26.83 -0.48
C THR A 13 -28.64 25.71 -1.45
N SER A 14 -29.57 24.82 -1.10
CA SER A 14 -30.04 23.77 -2.01
C SER A 14 -30.79 24.34 -3.21
N ALA A 15 -31.63 25.39 -3.03
CA ALA A 15 -32.33 26.03 -4.12
C ALA A 15 -31.37 26.76 -5.08
N LEU A 16 -30.28 27.35 -4.58
CA LEU A 16 -29.27 28.01 -5.42
C LEU A 16 -28.48 27.02 -6.27
N ILE A 17 -28.16 25.84 -5.72
CA ILE A 17 -27.45 24.75 -6.45
C ILE A 17 -28.36 24.17 -7.55
N ILE A 18 -29.64 23.96 -7.26
CA ILE A 18 -30.60 23.45 -8.26
C ILE A 18 -30.83 24.48 -9.37
N LEU A 19 -30.91 25.77 -9.03
CA LEU A 19 -31.09 26.83 -10.03
C LEU A 19 -29.85 27.00 -10.92
N SER A 20 -28.64 26.84 -10.39
CA SER A 20 -27.41 26.86 -11.18
C SER A 20 -27.28 25.64 -12.08
N ALA A 21 -27.70 24.45 -11.66
CA ALA A 21 -27.75 23.25 -12.48
C ALA A 21 -28.78 23.35 -13.61
N ILE A 22 -29.95 23.92 -13.35
CA ILE A 22 -31.00 24.17 -14.39
C ILE A 22 -30.52 25.23 -15.38
N MET A 23 -29.84 26.28 -14.93
CA MET A 23 -29.28 27.31 -15.81
C MET A 23 -28.12 26.77 -16.68
N ALA A 24 -27.33 25.85 -16.18
CA ALA A 24 -26.28 25.14 -16.96
C ALA A 24 -26.89 24.20 -18.03
N LEU A 25 -28.03 23.55 -17.74
CA LEU A 25 -28.76 22.75 -18.72
C LEU A 25 -29.47 23.61 -19.78
N ALA A 26 -29.96 24.79 -19.41
CA ALA A 26 -30.65 25.70 -20.33
C ALA A 26 -29.70 26.38 -21.33
N LEU A 27 -28.39 26.43 -21.03
CA LEU A 27 -27.37 26.96 -21.93
C LEU A 27 -26.86 25.92 -22.92
N MET A 28 -27.24 24.64 -22.76
CA MET A 28 -27.11 23.63 -23.78
C MET A 28 -28.27 23.80 -24.76
N GLY A 29 -28.15 24.75 -25.67
CA GLY A 29 -29.07 24.88 -26.80
C GLY A 29 -29.23 23.53 -27.49
N PRO A 30 -30.40 23.20 -28.10
CA PRO A 30 -30.56 21.96 -28.84
C PRO A 30 -29.46 21.91 -29.89
N ALA A 31 -28.61 20.88 -29.80
CA ALA A 31 -27.68 20.55 -30.85
C ALA A 31 -28.58 20.39 -32.10
N ALA A 32 -28.47 21.31 -33.06
CA ALA A 32 -29.18 21.21 -34.31
C ALA A 32 -28.84 19.82 -34.85
N ALA A 33 -29.83 18.98 -34.98
CA ALA A 33 -29.74 17.70 -35.67
C ALA A 33 -29.52 18.05 -37.16
N ASN A 34 -28.25 18.29 -37.50
CA ASN A 34 -27.83 18.22 -38.87
C ASN A 34 -27.80 16.74 -39.22
N ASP A 35 -28.41 16.36 -40.36
CA ASP A 35 -28.24 15.08 -41.03
C ASP A 35 -26.76 14.81 -41.41
N ASP A 36 -25.86 15.58 -40.93
CA ASP A 36 -24.43 15.54 -41.17
C ASP A 36 -23.76 14.71 -40.02
N PHE A 37 -23.25 13.55 -40.40
CA PHE A 37 -22.55 12.63 -39.48
C PHE A 37 -21.23 13.19 -38.97
N HIS A 38 -20.96 14.47 -39.14
CA HIS A 38 -19.76 15.15 -38.71
C HIS A 38 -19.94 15.66 -37.28
N GLY A 39 -19.08 15.17 -36.39
CA GLY A 39 -18.89 15.73 -35.06
C GLY A 39 -18.07 17.02 -35.13
N PRO A 40 -17.49 17.45 -33.96
CA PRO A 40 -16.60 18.60 -33.92
C PRO A 40 -15.37 18.42 -34.84
N GLY A 41 -15.00 19.44 -35.61
CA GLY A 41 -13.90 19.39 -36.54
C GLY A 41 -13.82 20.63 -37.41
N LEU A 42 -12.96 20.59 -38.44
CA LEU A 42 -12.69 21.69 -39.35
C LEU A 42 -12.82 21.23 -40.80
N TRP A 43 -13.43 22.06 -41.63
CA TRP A 43 -13.53 21.89 -43.07
C TRP A 43 -12.42 22.63 -43.80
N HIS A 44 -11.72 21.95 -44.71
CA HIS A 44 -10.83 22.55 -45.67
C HIS A 44 -11.42 22.45 -47.06
N LYS A 45 -11.44 23.57 -47.78
CA LYS A 45 -11.88 23.66 -49.15
C LYS A 45 -10.67 23.85 -50.07
N GLU A 46 -10.56 23.00 -51.08
CA GLU A 46 -9.51 23.10 -52.13
C GLU A 46 -10.16 22.95 -53.49
N GLY A 47 -10.31 24.04 -54.20
CA GLY A 47 -11.12 24.09 -55.40
C GLY A 47 -12.59 23.68 -55.16
N ALA A 48 -13.08 22.73 -55.91
CA ALA A 48 -14.42 22.13 -55.74
C ALA A 48 -14.48 21.09 -54.61
N HIS A 49 -13.34 20.64 -54.07
CA HIS A 49 -13.29 19.58 -53.06
C HIS A 49 -13.34 20.13 -51.65
N ARG A 50 -14.09 19.46 -50.79
CA ARG A 50 -14.10 19.75 -49.34
C ARG A 50 -13.63 18.51 -48.58
N THR A 51 -12.74 18.69 -47.63
CA THR A 51 -12.23 17.64 -46.76
C THR A 51 -12.50 17.97 -45.33
N PHE A 52 -13.08 17.04 -44.57
CA PHE A 52 -13.32 17.19 -43.14
C PHE A 52 -12.17 16.61 -42.34
N TYR A 53 -11.83 17.30 -41.25
CA TYR A 53 -10.82 16.92 -40.25
C TYR A 53 -11.49 16.96 -38.88
N GLY A 54 -11.77 15.81 -38.29
CA GLY A 54 -12.46 15.76 -36.97
C GLY A 54 -13.08 14.39 -36.69
N ALA A 55 -13.87 14.36 -35.65
CA ALA A 55 -14.74 13.23 -35.33
C ALA A 55 -15.84 13.11 -36.38
N TYR A 56 -16.11 11.88 -36.84
CA TYR A 56 -17.00 11.68 -37.99
C TYR A 56 -18.34 11.05 -37.61
N LEU A 57 -18.35 9.77 -37.28
CA LEU A 57 -19.54 9.03 -36.89
C LEU A 57 -19.51 8.74 -35.41
N THR A 58 -20.68 8.41 -34.84
CA THR A 58 -20.75 7.77 -33.52
C THR A 58 -20.99 6.27 -33.74
N ILE A 59 -20.10 5.44 -33.21
CA ILE A 59 -20.22 3.98 -33.18
C ILE A 59 -20.19 3.53 -31.73
N ASP A 60 -21.19 2.75 -31.33
CA ASP A 60 -21.36 2.28 -29.93
C ASP A 60 -21.28 3.42 -28.92
N GLY A 61 -21.89 4.57 -29.24
CA GLY A 61 -21.89 5.76 -28.38
C GLY A 61 -20.58 6.56 -28.36
N LYS A 62 -19.55 6.15 -29.12
CA LYS A 62 -18.23 6.81 -29.14
C LYS A 62 -17.98 7.53 -30.47
N PRO A 63 -17.33 8.72 -30.43
CA PRO A 63 -16.85 9.38 -31.64
C PRO A 63 -15.86 8.50 -32.40
N SER A 64 -16.02 8.40 -33.70
CA SER A 64 -15.12 7.66 -34.57
C SER A 64 -14.32 8.57 -35.48
N TYR A 65 -13.23 8.05 -36.03
CA TYR A 65 -12.29 8.76 -36.88
C TYR A 65 -11.98 7.93 -38.13
N CYS A 66 -12.13 8.54 -39.31
CA CYS A 66 -11.84 7.89 -40.59
C CYS A 66 -10.33 7.59 -40.74
N LEU A 67 -9.99 6.40 -41.22
CA LEU A 67 -8.60 5.93 -41.36
C LEU A 67 -8.04 6.08 -42.80
N ASP A 68 -8.86 5.84 -43.82
CA ASP A 68 -8.37 5.71 -45.19
C ASP A 68 -8.47 7.01 -45.99
N ALA A 69 -7.32 7.68 -46.18
CA ALA A 69 -7.29 8.85 -47.05
C ALA A 69 -7.58 8.45 -48.53
N GLY A 70 -8.42 9.23 -49.21
CA GLY A 70 -8.74 9.04 -50.60
C GLY A 70 -9.94 8.10 -50.88
N LEU A 71 -10.45 7.38 -49.89
CA LEU A 71 -11.72 6.66 -50.03
C LEU A 71 -12.91 7.55 -49.63
N PRO A 72 -14.10 7.27 -50.18
CA PRO A 72 -15.33 7.96 -49.76
C PRO A 72 -15.57 7.82 -48.27
N SER A 73 -16.18 8.85 -47.67
CA SER A 73 -16.58 8.82 -46.28
C SER A 73 -17.69 7.78 -46.04
N PRO A 74 -17.62 7.00 -44.97
CA PRO A 74 -18.64 5.99 -44.69
C PRO A 74 -19.92 6.62 -44.11
N ARG A 75 -20.97 5.81 -44.03
CA ARG A 75 -22.24 6.12 -43.37
C ARG A 75 -22.51 5.07 -42.29
N PRO A 76 -23.35 5.32 -41.28
CA PRO A 76 -23.61 4.38 -40.20
C PRO A 76 -24.02 2.97 -40.65
N HIS A 77 -24.82 2.87 -41.71
CA HIS A 77 -25.30 1.57 -42.23
C HIS A 77 -24.17 0.67 -42.76
N HIS A 78 -23.00 1.24 -43.18
CA HIS A 78 -21.85 0.46 -43.58
C HIS A 78 -21.23 -0.38 -42.48
N PHE A 79 -21.49 -0.04 -41.18
CA PHE A 79 -20.95 -0.74 -40.02
C PHE A 79 -22.00 -1.54 -39.24
N LYS A 80 -23.20 -1.77 -39.83
CA LYS A 80 -24.24 -2.55 -39.18
C LYS A 80 -23.76 -4.00 -38.99
N GLY A 81 -23.65 -4.43 -37.73
CA GLY A 81 -23.12 -5.75 -37.34
C GLY A 81 -21.61 -5.91 -37.59
N ALA A 82 -20.86 -4.81 -37.66
CA ALA A 82 -19.40 -4.87 -37.74
C ALA A 82 -18.80 -5.19 -36.37
N GLU A 83 -18.01 -6.25 -36.32
CA GLU A 83 -17.17 -6.55 -35.17
C GLU A 83 -15.84 -5.79 -35.27
N PRO A 84 -15.40 -5.10 -34.21
CA PRO A 84 -14.16 -4.36 -34.24
C PRO A 84 -12.95 -5.28 -34.17
N THR A 85 -11.85 -4.86 -34.80
CA THR A 85 -10.53 -5.43 -34.59
C THR A 85 -9.73 -4.57 -33.66
N SER A 86 -9.17 -5.16 -32.62
CA SER A 86 -8.25 -4.45 -31.69
C SER A 86 -6.89 -4.21 -32.37
N VAL A 87 -6.40 -2.99 -32.30
CA VAL A 87 -5.08 -2.60 -32.83
C VAL A 87 -4.29 -1.89 -31.74
N ARG A 88 -3.13 -2.46 -31.41
CA ARG A 88 -2.26 -1.90 -30.37
C ARG A 88 -1.57 -0.62 -30.83
N THR A 89 -2.03 0.50 -30.30
CA THR A 89 -1.50 1.85 -30.55
C THR A 89 -1.63 2.68 -29.26
N PRO A 90 -0.77 2.45 -28.25
CA PRO A 90 -0.96 3.00 -26.90
C PRO A 90 -1.14 4.53 -26.87
N GLN A 91 -0.33 5.26 -27.65
CA GLN A 91 -0.42 6.72 -27.70
C GLN A 91 -1.76 7.19 -28.30
N THR A 92 -2.19 6.58 -29.40
CA THR A 92 -3.48 6.92 -30.04
C THR A 92 -4.66 6.52 -29.14
N ALA A 93 -4.57 5.37 -28.47
CA ALA A 93 -5.59 4.92 -27.53
C ALA A 93 -5.73 5.90 -26.35
N TRP A 94 -4.62 6.37 -25.79
CA TRP A 94 -4.60 7.39 -24.77
C TRP A 94 -5.23 8.71 -25.25
N LEU A 95 -4.85 9.17 -26.44
CA LEU A 95 -5.41 10.38 -27.04
C LEU A 95 -6.92 10.29 -27.28
N LEU A 96 -7.41 9.14 -27.69
CA LEU A 96 -8.85 8.91 -27.87
C LEU A 96 -9.58 8.87 -26.52
N ALA A 97 -9.00 8.27 -25.49
CA ALA A 97 -9.56 8.29 -24.14
C ALA A 97 -9.65 9.70 -23.58
N GLU A 98 -8.63 10.53 -23.82
CA GLU A 98 -8.53 11.88 -23.25
C GLU A 98 -9.32 12.93 -24.04
N TYR A 99 -9.30 12.84 -25.37
CA TYR A 99 -9.75 13.95 -26.22
C TYR A 99 -10.91 13.64 -27.16
N ALA A 100 -11.37 12.39 -27.29
CA ALA A 100 -12.43 12.08 -28.27
C ALA A 100 -13.73 12.85 -27.99
N GLU A 101 -14.05 13.10 -26.74
CA GLU A 101 -15.27 13.84 -26.32
C GLU A 101 -15.11 15.39 -26.36
N SER A 102 -13.93 15.89 -26.73
CA SER A 102 -13.66 17.34 -26.78
C SER A 102 -14.51 18.02 -27.83
N LYS A 103 -15.15 19.11 -27.48
CA LYS A 103 -15.92 19.97 -28.42
C LYS A 103 -15.05 20.97 -29.18
N ASN A 104 -13.75 21.03 -28.92
CA ASN A 104 -12.83 21.94 -29.62
C ASN A 104 -12.50 21.41 -31.02
N SER A 105 -12.98 22.10 -32.05
CA SER A 105 -12.82 21.71 -33.46
C SER A 105 -11.36 21.60 -33.91
N SER A 106 -10.46 22.47 -33.43
CA SER A 106 -9.04 22.38 -33.77
C SER A 106 -8.38 21.18 -33.13
N ARG A 107 -8.76 20.83 -31.89
CA ARG A 107 -8.31 19.61 -31.21
C ARG A 107 -8.79 18.34 -31.92
N GLN A 108 -10.03 18.34 -32.34
CA GLN A 108 -10.60 17.23 -33.09
C GLN A 108 -9.95 17.07 -34.47
N ALA A 109 -9.61 18.17 -35.13
CA ALA A 109 -8.86 18.13 -36.39
C ALA A 109 -7.44 17.56 -36.19
N ALA A 110 -6.75 17.96 -35.12
CA ALA A 110 -5.45 17.41 -34.75
C ALA A 110 -5.56 15.91 -34.43
N LEU A 111 -6.52 15.51 -33.60
CA LEU A 111 -6.75 14.11 -33.21
C LEU A 111 -7.02 13.23 -34.43
N SER A 112 -7.90 13.67 -35.35
CA SER A 112 -8.18 12.92 -36.59
C SER A 112 -6.94 12.74 -37.48
N ALA A 113 -6.01 13.72 -37.48
CA ALA A 113 -4.76 13.60 -38.22
C ALA A 113 -3.80 12.60 -37.54
N ILE A 114 -3.68 12.62 -36.21
CA ILE A 114 -2.84 11.68 -35.47
C ILE A 114 -3.37 10.26 -35.64
N VAL A 115 -4.66 10.03 -35.39
CA VAL A 115 -5.31 8.72 -35.55
C VAL A 115 -5.05 8.12 -36.92
N LYS A 116 -5.19 8.94 -37.95
CA LYS A 116 -4.97 8.48 -39.34
C LYS A 116 -3.52 8.11 -39.63
N LEU A 117 -2.55 8.80 -38.98
CA LEU A 117 -1.14 8.48 -39.09
C LEU A 117 -0.75 7.18 -38.40
N ASP A 118 -1.26 6.97 -37.18
CA ASP A 118 -0.80 5.92 -36.28
C ASP A 118 -1.53 4.59 -36.51
N THR A 119 -2.79 4.64 -36.90
CA THR A 119 -3.64 3.45 -37.08
C THR A 119 -3.64 2.97 -38.52
N ALA A 120 -2.70 3.46 -39.35
CA ALA A 120 -2.58 3.06 -40.75
C ALA A 120 -2.32 1.56 -40.88
N LEU A 121 -3.24 0.85 -41.50
CA LEU A 121 -3.01 -0.53 -41.94
C LEU A 121 -2.03 -0.54 -43.11
N PRO A 122 -1.25 -1.64 -43.33
CA PRO A 122 -0.11 -1.67 -44.28
C PRO A 122 -0.39 -1.31 -45.73
N HIS A 123 -1.64 -1.20 -46.13
CA HIS A 123 -2.04 -0.97 -47.52
C HIS A 123 -2.57 0.43 -47.83
N ARG A 124 -2.35 1.42 -46.92
CA ARG A 124 -3.08 2.69 -46.95
C ARG A 124 -2.29 3.85 -47.45
N HIS A 125 -2.89 4.57 -48.37
CA HIS A 125 -2.28 5.66 -49.13
C HIS A 125 -1.93 6.88 -48.28
N SER A 126 -0.72 7.35 -48.55
CA SER A 126 -0.22 8.71 -48.34
C SER A 126 -0.65 9.46 -47.08
N MET A 127 0.02 9.15 -46.00
CA MET A 127 -0.06 9.86 -44.71
C MET A 127 0.56 11.27 -44.76
N LYS A 128 1.23 11.65 -45.87
CA LYS A 128 1.91 12.94 -46.02
C LYS A 128 0.97 14.14 -45.85
N VAL A 129 -0.30 13.99 -46.22
CA VAL A 129 -1.31 15.06 -46.16
C VAL A 129 -1.70 15.44 -44.72
N ARG A 130 -1.37 14.59 -43.72
CA ARG A 130 -1.78 14.77 -42.35
C ARG A 130 -0.61 15.08 -41.39
N ALA A 131 0.62 15.16 -41.93
CA ALA A 131 1.77 15.59 -41.13
C ALA A 131 1.55 17.01 -40.56
N PRO A 132 2.12 17.36 -39.42
CA PRO A 132 1.92 18.68 -38.79
C PRO A 132 2.13 19.86 -39.75
N LYS A 133 3.15 19.77 -40.61
CA LYS A 133 3.44 20.79 -41.62
C LYS A 133 2.30 20.98 -42.62
N GLU A 134 1.70 19.90 -43.10
CA GLU A 134 0.59 19.97 -44.05
C GLU A 134 -0.72 20.39 -43.35
N LEU A 135 -0.93 19.96 -42.09
CA LEU A 135 -2.04 20.41 -41.27
C LEU A 135 -1.93 21.90 -40.96
N GLY A 136 -0.72 22.40 -40.69
CA GLY A 136 -0.43 23.81 -40.41
C GLY A 136 -0.73 24.74 -41.56
N LYS A 137 -0.49 24.31 -42.81
CA LYS A 137 -0.89 25.08 -44.00
C LYS A 137 -2.38 25.32 -44.11
N LYS A 138 -3.19 24.43 -43.48
CA LYS A 138 -4.66 24.47 -43.53
C LYS A 138 -5.24 25.06 -42.25
N PHE A 139 -4.68 24.70 -41.12
CA PHE A 139 -5.20 25.00 -39.77
C PHE A 139 -4.05 25.13 -38.76
N ALA A 140 -3.49 26.34 -38.61
CA ALA A 140 -2.33 26.57 -37.72
C ALA A 140 -2.58 26.06 -36.28
N LYS A 141 -3.73 26.45 -35.69
CA LYS A 141 -4.08 26.02 -34.32
C LYS A 141 -4.18 24.48 -34.14
N ALA A 142 -4.63 23.78 -35.20
CA ALA A 142 -4.69 22.32 -35.14
C ALA A 142 -3.29 21.68 -35.23
N ALA A 143 -2.35 22.31 -35.94
CA ALA A 143 -0.97 21.85 -36.01
C ALA A 143 -0.24 22.02 -34.66
N ASP A 144 -0.49 23.13 -33.98
CA ASP A 144 0.06 23.36 -32.63
C ASP A 144 -0.49 22.30 -31.64
N MET A 145 -1.80 22.07 -31.67
CA MET A 145 -2.44 21.03 -30.87
C MET A 145 -1.94 19.63 -31.22
N PHE A 146 -1.71 19.31 -32.48
CA PHE A 146 -1.13 18.04 -32.90
C PHE A 146 0.24 17.81 -32.22
N THR A 147 1.09 18.83 -32.23
CA THR A 147 2.42 18.75 -31.62
C THR A 147 2.32 18.53 -30.10
N GLN A 148 1.45 19.30 -29.42
CA GLN A 148 1.25 19.15 -27.99
C GLN A 148 0.66 17.78 -27.63
N MET A 149 -0.38 17.33 -28.32
CA MET A 149 -1.03 16.04 -28.09
C MET A 149 -0.07 14.86 -28.29
N ARG A 150 0.84 14.94 -29.27
CA ARG A 150 1.89 13.94 -29.46
C ARG A 150 2.84 13.86 -28.28
N LYS A 151 3.24 15.02 -27.75
CA LYS A 151 4.09 15.09 -26.57
C LYS A 151 3.36 14.49 -25.35
N ASP A 152 2.12 14.91 -25.12
CA ASP A 152 1.34 14.42 -24.00
C ASP A 152 1.14 12.90 -24.08
N ALA A 153 0.84 12.37 -25.26
CA ALA A 153 0.72 10.93 -25.46
C ALA A 153 2.04 10.18 -25.23
N ALA A 154 3.17 10.77 -25.62
CA ALA A 154 4.48 10.18 -25.33
C ALA A 154 4.77 10.13 -23.82
N ASP A 155 4.35 11.16 -23.07
CA ASP A 155 4.58 11.27 -21.63
C ASP A 155 3.60 10.38 -20.82
N TYR A 156 2.34 10.26 -21.24
CA TYR A 156 1.26 9.73 -20.39
C TYR A 156 0.60 8.43 -20.87
N ALA A 157 0.90 7.93 -22.09
CA ALA A 157 0.31 6.69 -22.56
C ALA A 157 0.84 5.45 -21.84
N GLY A 158 -0.01 4.39 -21.79
CA GLY A 158 0.37 3.07 -21.29
C GLY A 158 1.37 2.32 -22.20
N PRO A 159 1.82 1.13 -21.79
CA PRO A 159 1.33 0.39 -20.64
C PRO A 159 1.70 1.05 -19.29
N TYR A 160 0.85 0.85 -18.30
CA TYR A 160 1.02 1.45 -16.97
C TYR A 160 1.67 0.47 -16.00
N THR A 161 2.55 0.98 -15.14
CA THR A 161 3.18 0.22 -14.07
C THR A 161 2.80 0.83 -12.73
N LEU A 162 2.34 0.00 -11.80
CA LEU A 162 2.13 0.38 -10.41
C LEU A 162 3.23 -0.27 -9.57
N THR A 163 3.89 0.51 -8.73
CA THR A 163 4.94 0.05 -7.82
C THR A 163 4.59 0.33 -6.37
N LEU A 164 5.12 -0.49 -5.48
CA LEU A 164 5.03 -0.38 -4.03
C LEU A 164 6.42 -0.61 -3.44
N GLU A 165 6.87 0.29 -2.60
CA GLU A 165 8.10 0.15 -1.84
C GLU A 165 7.74 0.28 -0.36
N PRO A 166 7.55 -0.85 0.36
CA PRO A 166 7.26 -0.81 1.78
C PRO A 166 8.53 -0.52 2.58
N GLU A 167 8.41 0.38 3.54
CA GLU A 167 9.41 0.69 4.55
C GLU A 167 8.82 0.48 5.94
N HIS A 168 9.65 0.15 6.92
CA HIS A 168 9.24 0.10 8.31
C HIS A 168 10.05 1.11 9.15
N ARG A 169 9.37 1.85 10.01
CA ARG A 169 9.97 2.77 10.97
C ARG A 169 9.00 3.04 12.13
N ASP A 170 9.49 3.19 13.32
CA ASP A 170 8.71 3.55 14.52
C ASP A 170 7.46 2.65 14.73
N GLY A 171 7.61 1.33 14.56
CA GLY A 171 6.51 0.37 14.74
C GLY A 171 5.38 0.51 13.71
N LYS A 172 5.65 1.11 12.55
CA LYS A 172 4.71 1.26 11.44
C LYS A 172 5.31 0.79 10.14
N VAL A 173 4.45 0.32 9.26
CA VAL A 173 4.76 0.12 7.85
C VAL A 173 4.26 1.32 7.06
N PHE A 174 5.12 1.87 6.22
CA PHE A 174 4.86 2.94 5.27
C PHE A 174 4.96 2.39 3.86
N THR A 175 4.14 2.90 2.96
CA THR A 175 4.24 2.59 1.52
C THR A 175 3.71 3.75 0.70
N THR A 176 4.31 3.97 -0.47
CA THR A 176 3.88 4.97 -1.42
C THR A 176 3.55 4.28 -2.74
N PRO A 177 2.25 4.08 -3.08
CA PRO A 177 1.89 3.52 -4.37
C PRO A 177 2.19 4.53 -5.47
N VAL A 178 3.03 4.17 -6.45
CA VAL A 178 3.39 5.03 -7.58
C VAL A 178 2.92 4.40 -8.88
N LEU A 179 1.97 5.05 -9.54
CA LEU A 179 1.52 4.70 -10.87
C LEU A 179 2.31 5.50 -11.90
N ALA A 180 2.93 4.82 -12.85
CA ALA A 180 3.70 5.43 -13.92
C ALA A 180 3.21 5.01 -15.31
N SER A 181 3.39 5.90 -16.29
CA SER A 181 3.20 5.63 -17.72
C SER A 181 4.34 4.79 -18.29
N ALA A 182 4.25 4.41 -19.56
CA ALA A 182 5.34 3.73 -20.27
C ALA A 182 6.64 4.56 -20.35
N ALA A 183 6.54 5.87 -20.30
CA ALA A 183 7.67 6.80 -20.24
C ALA A 183 8.25 6.99 -18.83
N GLY A 184 7.72 6.29 -17.83
CA GLY A 184 8.11 6.48 -16.43
C GLY A 184 7.54 7.75 -15.79
N LYS A 185 6.63 8.45 -16.46
CA LYS A 185 5.98 9.64 -15.90
C LYS A 185 4.98 9.24 -14.84
N GLN A 186 5.14 9.74 -13.62
CA GLN A 186 4.15 9.55 -12.56
C GLN A 186 2.82 10.19 -12.94
N LEU A 187 1.74 9.45 -12.70
CA LEU A 187 0.36 9.87 -12.98
C LEU A 187 -0.34 10.24 -11.69
N ASP A 188 -1.08 11.34 -11.69
CA ASP A 188 -2.02 11.70 -10.62
C ASP A 188 -3.31 10.91 -10.79
N TRP A 189 -3.33 9.66 -10.30
CA TRP A 189 -4.44 8.71 -10.47
C TRP A 189 -4.89 8.15 -9.13
N PRO A 190 -6.20 7.85 -8.95
CA PRO A 190 -6.67 7.17 -7.75
C PRO A 190 -6.15 5.73 -7.72
N VAL A 191 -5.66 5.33 -6.55
CA VAL A 191 -5.14 3.99 -6.27
C VAL A 191 -5.84 3.46 -5.03
N ASP A 192 -6.46 2.30 -5.13
CA ASP A 192 -7.03 1.57 -4.00
C ASP A 192 -5.92 0.78 -3.32
N VAL A 193 -5.70 1.01 -2.03
CA VAL A 193 -4.68 0.34 -1.21
C VAL A 193 -5.37 -0.50 -0.15
N VAL A 194 -4.97 -1.76 -0.05
CA VAL A 194 -5.39 -2.71 0.98
C VAL A 194 -4.15 -3.19 1.72
N VAL A 195 -4.15 -3.06 3.05
CA VAL A 195 -3.08 -3.56 3.92
C VAL A 195 -3.67 -4.58 4.87
N THR A 196 -3.03 -5.75 4.96
CA THR A 196 -3.39 -6.86 5.86
C THR A 196 -2.17 -7.34 6.63
N GLY A 197 -2.38 -8.04 7.75
CA GLY A 197 -1.28 -8.50 8.62
C GLY A 197 -0.74 -7.43 9.57
N ALA A 198 -1.13 -6.17 9.42
CA ALA A 198 -0.86 -5.09 10.38
C ALA A 198 -1.78 -5.19 11.61
N THR A 199 -1.53 -4.41 12.64
CA THR A 199 -2.37 -4.36 13.87
C THR A 199 -3.83 -4.02 13.54
N THR A 200 -4.04 -3.17 12.52
CA THR A 200 -5.35 -2.86 11.94
C THR A 200 -5.28 -3.00 10.43
N SER A 201 -6.23 -3.73 9.85
CA SER A 201 -6.36 -3.76 8.38
C SER A 201 -6.78 -2.39 7.87
N LEU A 202 -6.21 -1.97 6.75
CA LEU A 202 -6.53 -0.72 6.08
C LEU A 202 -7.07 -1.00 4.69
N ARG A 203 -8.18 -0.33 4.33
CA ARG A 203 -8.62 -0.18 2.93
C ARG A 203 -8.88 1.29 2.68
N LYS A 204 -8.13 1.88 1.75
CA LYS A 204 -8.19 3.31 1.47
C LYS A 204 -7.87 3.59 0.01
N GLN A 205 -8.58 4.54 -0.60
CA GLN A 205 -8.19 5.12 -1.87
C GLN A 205 -7.32 6.36 -1.63
N VAL A 206 -6.20 6.43 -2.32
CA VAL A 206 -5.25 7.55 -2.27
C VAL A 206 -4.85 8.00 -3.68
N ARG A 207 -4.23 9.15 -3.81
CA ARG A 207 -3.57 9.53 -5.06
C ARG A 207 -2.22 8.85 -5.17
N SER A 208 -1.84 8.46 -6.38
CA SER A 208 -0.50 7.97 -6.69
C SER A 208 0.56 8.94 -6.18
N GLY A 209 1.58 8.42 -5.49
CA GLY A 209 2.61 9.23 -4.82
C GLY A 209 2.22 9.71 -3.42
N THR A 210 1.05 9.31 -2.89
CA THR A 210 0.66 9.63 -1.51
C THR A 210 1.09 8.51 -0.57
N GLU A 211 1.85 8.84 0.46
CA GLU A 211 2.27 7.89 1.49
C GLU A 211 1.06 7.41 2.31
N VAL A 212 1.04 6.12 2.59
CA VAL A 212 0.10 5.44 3.47
C VAL A 212 0.87 4.76 4.58
N SER A 213 0.40 4.85 5.82
CA SER A 213 1.03 4.17 6.96
C SER A 213 0.02 3.43 7.82
N VAL A 214 0.45 2.30 8.38
CA VAL A 214 -0.31 1.48 9.32
C VAL A 214 0.57 1.00 10.47
N PRO A 215 0.08 0.99 11.72
CA PRO A 215 0.82 0.40 12.82
C PRO A 215 0.88 -1.13 12.66
N ALA A 216 2.03 -1.71 12.95
CA ALA A 216 2.22 -3.14 12.91
C ALA A 216 3.03 -3.61 14.13
N ALA A 217 2.72 -4.81 14.63
CA ALA A 217 3.44 -5.39 15.76
C ALA A 217 4.84 -5.86 15.32
N PRO A 218 5.82 -5.91 16.24
CA PRO A 218 7.10 -6.54 15.96
C PRO A 218 6.94 -7.97 15.42
N GLY A 219 7.70 -8.33 14.40
CA GLY A 219 7.64 -9.63 13.74
C GLY A 219 6.42 -9.84 12.83
N ALA A 220 5.51 -8.88 12.73
CA ALA A 220 4.34 -9.00 11.87
C ALA A 220 4.73 -9.06 10.39
N LEU A 221 4.14 -10.03 9.67
CA LEU A 221 4.21 -10.08 8.21
C LEU A 221 3.04 -9.27 7.65
N VAL A 222 3.35 -8.15 7.01
CA VAL A 222 2.38 -7.23 6.43
C VAL A 222 2.34 -7.40 4.92
N SER A 223 1.14 -7.62 4.37
CA SER A 223 0.88 -7.66 2.93
C SER A 223 0.16 -6.40 2.49
N ILE A 224 0.62 -5.83 1.39
CA ILE A 224 0.09 -4.61 0.80
C ILE A 224 -0.28 -4.90 -0.64
N GLU A 225 -1.53 -4.60 -0.99
CA GLU A 225 -2.03 -4.67 -2.36
C GLU A 225 -2.44 -3.27 -2.81
N ALA A 226 -2.05 -2.89 -4.02
CA ALA A 226 -2.50 -1.66 -4.65
C ALA A 226 -3.11 -1.92 -6.01
N THR A 227 -4.17 -1.19 -6.34
CA THR A 227 -4.90 -1.34 -7.62
C THR A 227 -5.27 0.04 -8.16
N ALA A 228 -4.84 0.32 -9.39
CA ALA A 228 -5.28 1.48 -10.16
C ALA A 228 -6.17 0.98 -11.31
N SER A 229 -7.44 1.38 -11.33
CA SER A 229 -8.44 0.93 -12.30
C SER A 229 -8.90 2.07 -13.21
N GLY A 230 -9.56 1.73 -14.33
CA GLY A 230 -10.11 2.70 -15.26
C GLY A 230 -9.06 3.43 -16.11
N LEU A 231 -7.87 2.88 -16.21
CA LEU A 231 -6.78 3.44 -17.01
C LEU A 231 -7.10 3.36 -18.52
N PRO A 232 -6.62 4.31 -19.33
CA PRO A 232 -6.77 4.26 -20.79
C PRO A 232 -6.22 2.95 -21.37
N SER A 233 -6.93 2.38 -22.33
CA SER A 233 -6.45 1.21 -23.07
C SER A 233 -5.14 1.49 -23.81
N THR A 234 -4.40 0.43 -24.14
CA THR A 234 -3.28 0.48 -25.07
C THR A 234 -3.71 0.21 -26.52
N ASP A 235 -4.97 -0.12 -26.71
CA ASP A 235 -5.53 -0.53 -27.99
C ASP A 235 -6.64 0.43 -28.45
N VAL A 236 -6.84 0.52 -29.74
CA VAL A 236 -7.98 1.15 -30.39
C VAL A 236 -8.84 0.10 -31.07
N LEU A 237 -10.12 0.39 -31.29
CA LEU A 237 -11.04 -0.46 -32.01
C LEU A 237 -11.20 0.02 -33.46
N VAL A 238 -10.90 -0.84 -34.44
CA VAL A 238 -11.02 -0.55 -35.86
C VAL A 238 -12.21 -1.31 -36.42
N TYR A 239 -13.14 -0.57 -37.03
CA TYR A 239 -14.35 -1.10 -37.68
C TYR A 239 -14.18 -1.06 -39.19
N THR A 240 -14.43 -2.19 -39.82
CA THR A 240 -14.41 -2.34 -41.30
C THR A 240 -15.85 -2.40 -41.81
N PRO A 241 -16.19 -1.70 -42.95
CA PRO A 241 -17.50 -1.78 -43.56
C PRO A 241 -17.92 -3.21 -43.91
N THR A 242 -19.14 -3.60 -43.55
CA THR A 242 -19.69 -4.97 -43.73
C THR A 242 -20.48 -5.18 -45.03
N ASP A 243 -20.88 -4.09 -45.72
CA ASP A 243 -21.73 -4.12 -46.90
C ASP A 243 -20.97 -4.27 -48.24
N GLY A 244 -19.67 -4.56 -48.18
CA GLY A 244 -18.79 -4.72 -49.33
C GLY A 244 -18.48 -3.42 -50.09
N LYS A 245 -18.94 -2.26 -49.60
CA LYS A 245 -18.63 -0.97 -50.23
C LYS A 245 -17.19 -0.54 -49.93
N ARG A 246 -16.53 0.03 -50.90
CA ARG A 246 -15.17 0.57 -50.79
C ARG A 246 -15.22 1.98 -50.19
N VAL A 247 -15.51 2.05 -48.90
CA VAL A 247 -15.49 3.29 -48.11
C VAL A 247 -14.42 3.19 -47.01
N GLN A 248 -14.15 4.29 -46.28
CA GLN A 248 -13.13 4.30 -45.24
C GLN A 248 -13.51 3.41 -44.07
N ASN A 249 -12.52 2.73 -43.46
CA ASN A 249 -12.66 2.19 -42.13
C ASN A 249 -12.63 3.34 -41.13
N VAL A 250 -13.11 3.05 -39.94
CA VAL A 250 -13.08 4.01 -38.83
C VAL A 250 -12.51 3.37 -37.55
N THR A 251 -12.03 4.21 -36.67
CA THR A 251 -11.56 3.77 -35.33
C THR A 251 -12.22 4.55 -34.22
N THR A 252 -12.39 3.90 -33.10
CA THR A 252 -12.82 4.50 -31.83
C THR A 252 -11.82 4.15 -30.73
N GLY A 253 -11.89 4.84 -29.59
CA GLY A 253 -11.20 4.40 -28.38
C GLY A 253 -11.78 3.08 -27.87
N ALA A 254 -10.92 2.17 -27.42
CA ALA A 254 -11.34 0.98 -26.70
C ALA A 254 -11.89 1.36 -25.29
N PRO A 255 -12.62 0.48 -24.59
CA PRO A 255 -13.03 0.70 -23.23
C PRO A 255 -11.84 1.00 -22.31
N THR A 256 -12.03 1.90 -21.34
CA THR A 256 -11.04 2.25 -20.34
C THR A 256 -11.14 1.30 -19.13
N GLU A 257 -10.77 0.03 -19.33
CA GLU A 257 -10.88 -1.00 -18.29
C GLU A 257 -9.52 -1.58 -17.86
N VAL A 258 -8.45 -0.91 -18.29
CA VAL A 258 -7.10 -1.37 -17.92
C VAL A 258 -6.87 -1.13 -16.44
N THR A 259 -6.36 -2.17 -15.79
CA THR A 259 -6.03 -2.16 -14.36
C THR A 259 -4.55 -2.44 -14.18
N ALA A 260 -3.85 -1.60 -13.41
CA ALA A 260 -2.51 -1.86 -12.93
C ALA A 260 -2.58 -2.33 -11.47
N LYS A 261 -1.82 -3.37 -11.14
CA LYS A 261 -1.76 -3.94 -9.78
C LYS A 261 -0.33 -4.07 -9.32
N ALA A 262 -0.14 -3.92 -8.02
CA ALA A 262 1.12 -4.21 -7.33
C ALA A 262 0.81 -4.90 -6.01
N THR A 263 1.70 -5.79 -5.59
CA THR A 263 1.67 -6.47 -4.30
C THR A 263 3.07 -6.43 -3.71
N ALA A 264 3.16 -6.10 -2.44
CA ALA A 264 4.40 -6.14 -1.69
C ALA A 264 4.16 -6.76 -0.32
N ASN A 265 5.16 -7.48 0.19
CA ASN A 265 5.16 -8.02 1.54
C ASN A 265 6.38 -7.47 2.27
N THR A 266 6.21 -7.14 3.55
CA THR A 266 7.30 -6.76 4.42
C THR A 266 7.09 -7.37 5.80
N GLN A 267 8.16 -7.76 6.46
CA GLN A 267 8.14 -8.25 7.83
C GLN A 267 8.83 -7.21 8.71
N LEU A 268 8.17 -6.81 9.79
CA LEU A 268 8.80 -5.96 10.77
C LEU A 268 9.84 -6.75 11.57
N PRO A 269 10.94 -6.12 12.00
CA PRO A 269 11.85 -6.75 12.93
C PRO A 269 11.12 -7.23 14.18
N PHE A 270 11.57 -8.34 14.73
CA PHE A 270 11.17 -8.78 16.05
C PHE A 270 11.80 -7.84 17.10
N ALA A 271 11.15 -7.64 18.22
CA ALA A 271 11.66 -6.84 19.32
C ALA A 271 11.85 -7.74 20.56
N PRO A 272 12.94 -8.51 20.62
CA PRO A 272 13.21 -9.39 21.75
C PRO A 272 13.36 -8.58 23.03
N GLN A 273 12.92 -9.18 24.13
CA GLN A 273 13.11 -8.65 25.48
C GLN A 273 13.63 -9.77 26.37
N ALA A 274 14.45 -9.43 27.34
CA ALA A 274 14.86 -10.37 28.37
C ALA A 274 14.34 -9.97 29.74
N LYS A 275 14.06 -11.00 30.56
CA LYS A 275 13.94 -10.91 32.01
C LYS A 275 15.06 -11.73 32.60
N THR A 276 15.77 -11.17 33.53
CA THR A 276 16.97 -11.77 34.14
C THR A 276 16.78 -11.92 35.61
N ARG A 277 17.49 -12.87 36.20
CA ARG A 277 17.52 -13.10 37.65
C ARG A 277 18.89 -13.59 38.05
N ALA A 278 19.57 -12.78 38.83
CA ALA A 278 20.84 -13.15 39.45
C ALA A 278 20.65 -14.02 40.69
N ASP A 279 21.47 -15.03 40.79
CA ASP A 279 21.61 -15.88 41.98
C ASP A 279 23.05 -15.86 42.47
N ILE A 280 23.29 -15.99 43.79
CA ILE A 280 24.61 -16.02 44.42
C ILE A 280 24.73 -17.21 45.36
N ALA A 281 25.81 -17.94 45.23
CA ALA A 281 26.12 -19.09 46.07
C ALA A 281 26.90 -18.68 47.33
N ALA A 282 27.01 -19.58 48.31
CA ALA A 282 27.67 -19.33 49.57
C ALA A 282 29.18 -19.06 49.42
N ASP A 283 29.79 -19.53 48.33
CA ASP A 283 31.21 -19.33 48.01
C ASP A 283 31.47 -17.99 47.29
N GLY A 284 30.43 -17.15 47.07
CA GLY A 284 30.51 -15.90 46.36
C GLY A 284 30.45 -16.06 44.83
N SER A 285 30.23 -17.26 44.31
CA SER A 285 29.97 -17.42 42.88
C SER A 285 28.56 -16.95 42.52
N THR A 286 28.43 -16.15 41.44
CA THR A 286 27.15 -15.61 40.95
C THR A 286 26.85 -16.06 39.53
N THR A 287 25.61 -16.35 39.28
CA THR A 287 25.08 -16.69 37.95
C THR A 287 23.88 -15.81 37.64
N ASP A 288 23.55 -15.70 36.36
CA ASP A 288 22.33 -15.03 35.89
C ASP A 288 21.50 -15.98 35.02
N THR A 289 20.20 -16.02 35.30
CA THR A 289 19.22 -16.76 34.51
C THR A 289 18.48 -15.79 33.62
N ILE A 290 18.64 -15.89 32.31
CA ILE A 290 18.13 -15.00 31.27
C ILE A 290 16.96 -15.67 30.57
N THR A 291 15.78 -15.08 30.64
CA THR A 291 14.57 -15.55 29.94
C THR A 291 14.22 -14.57 28.83
N ILE A 292 14.36 -14.99 27.58
CA ILE A 292 14.10 -14.20 26.37
C ILE A 292 12.68 -14.47 25.87
N SER A 293 12.00 -13.44 25.35
CA SER A 293 10.69 -13.52 24.71
C SER A 293 10.59 -12.52 23.55
N GLY A 294 9.66 -12.76 22.61
CA GLY A 294 9.44 -11.85 21.46
C GLY A 294 10.55 -11.92 20.40
N ALA A 295 11.37 -12.97 20.42
CA ALA A 295 12.42 -13.21 19.43
C ALA A 295 11.87 -13.90 18.17
N PRO A 296 12.63 -13.88 17.03
CA PRO A 296 12.25 -14.64 15.83
C PRO A 296 12.15 -16.14 16.14
N PRO A 297 11.00 -16.81 15.89
CA PRO A 297 10.85 -18.25 16.15
C PRO A 297 11.88 -19.09 15.40
N ASN A 298 12.33 -20.18 16.06
CA ASN A 298 13.29 -21.16 15.50
C ASN A 298 14.60 -20.51 14.99
N SER A 299 15.07 -19.47 15.66
CA SER A 299 16.30 -18.76 15.33
C SER A 299 17.35 -18.88 16.42
N THR A 300 18.49 -18.23 16.22
CA THR A 300 19.52 -18.05 17.24
C THR A 300 19.82 -16.59 17.41
N LEU A 301 20.02 -16.14 18.66
CA LEU A 301 20.44 -14.80 19.00
C LEU A 301 21.76 -14.83 19.76
N SER A 302 22.63 -13.85 19.53
CA SER A 302 23.81 -13.62 20.34
C SER A 302 23.43 -12.74 21.54
N VAL A 303 23.80 -13.21 22.71
CA VAL A 303 23.51 -12.57 23.99
C VAL A 303 24.82 -12.35 24.73
N ILE A 304 25.05 -11.14 25.22
CA ILE A 304 26.21 -10.84 26.07
C ILE A 304 25.69 -10.57 27.49
N ALA A 305 26.20 -11.34 28.44
CA ALA A 305 25.92 -11.15 29.84
C ALA A 305 27.20 -10.60 30.55
N ARG A 306 27.04 -9.52 31.32
CA ARG A 306 28.16 -8.86 32.02
C ARG A 306 27.84 -8.74 33.49
N ALA A 307 28.75 -9.23 34.35
CA ALA A 307 28.71 -9.10 35.78
C ALA A 307 29.59 -7.93 36.22
N TYR A 308 29.04 -7.05 37.04
CA TYR A 308 29.76 -5.90 37.57
C TYR A 308 29.73 -5.91 39.13
N HIS A 309 30.83 -5.58 39.73
CA HIS A 309 30.92 -5.42 41.18
C HIS A 309 30.81 -3.96 41.59
N SER A 310 30.09 -3.69 42.70
CA SER A 310 29.98 -2.39 43.35
C SER A 310 30.06 -2.52 44.88
N LYS A 311 30.72 -1.56 45.51
CA LYS A 311 30.79 -1.49 47.02
C LYS A 311 29.51 -0.93 47.64
N SER A 312 28.75 -0.13 46.87
CA SER A 312 27.46 0.43 47.29
C SER A 312 26.34 -0.23 46.54
N GLU A 313 25.14 -0.25 47.11
CA GLU A 313 23.94 -0.74 46.47
C GLU A 313 23.71 -0.03 45.13
N PRO A 314 23.60 -0.76 44.04
CA PRO A 314 23.35 -0.19 42.71
C PRO A 314 21.97 0.45 42.64
N VAL A 315 21.90 1.60 41.96
CA VAL A 315 20.63 2.28 41.66
C VAL A 315 20.36 2.10 40.17
N GLN A 316 19.13 1.74 39.82
CA GLN A 316 18.72 1.51 38.43
C GLN A 316 19.05 2.72 37.54
N LYS A 317 19.79 2.48 36.46
CA LYS A 317 20.23 3.45 35.45
C LYS A 317 20.48 2.77 34.12
N ALA A 318 20.48 3.57 33.03
CA ALA A 318 20.80 3.09 31.70
C ALA A 318 22.28 2.67 31.52
N GLU A 319 23.21 3.18 32.34
CA GLU A 319 24.64 2.92 32.21
C GLU A 319 25.20 2.22 33.43
N ALA A 320 26.06 1.23 33.21
CA ALA A 320 26.75 0.50 34.26
C ALA A 320 27.75 1.39 34.99
N GLN A 321 27.78 1.30 36.34
CA GLN A 321 28.65 2.10 37.23
C GLN A 321 29.59 1.28 38.12
N GLY A 322 29.61 -0.05 37.90
CA GLY A 322 30.46 -0.96 38.67
C GLY A 322 31.76 -1.29 37.93
N THR A 323 32.58 -2.10 38.57
CA THR A 323 33.78 -2.71 37.96
C THR A 323 33.37 -4.01 37.28
N LEU A 324 33.64 -4.15 35.98
CA LEU A 324 33.38 -5.41 35.24
C LEU A 324 34.22 -6.54 35.85
N ILE A 325 33.58 -7.61 36.28
CA ILE A 325 34.19 -8.80 36.85
C ILE A 325 34.03 -10.06 36.01
N GLY A 326 33.11 -10.03 35.04
CA GLY A 326 32.90 -11.13 34.09
C GLY A 326 32.10 -10.70 32.86
N GLU A 327 32.44 -11.24 31.71
CA GLU A 327 31.68 -11.09 30.46
C GLU A 327 31.59 -12.43 29.79
N GLN A 328 30.41 -12.79 29.28
CA GLN A 328 30.14 -14.05 28.59
C GLN A 328 29.31 -13.79 27.34
N GLU A 329 29.75 -14.35 26.23
CA GLU A 329 28.96 -14.39 24.99
C GLU A 329 28.24 -15.74 24.90
N LEU A 330 26.91 -15.68 24.87
CA LEU A 330 26.03 -16.83 24.88
C LEU A 330 25.24 -16.89 23.55
N THR A 331 24.88 -18.10 23.16
CA THR A 331 23.99 -18.31 21.99
C THR A 331 22.63 -18.79 22.49
N ALA A 332 21.60 -17.95 22.35
CA ALA A 332 20.22 -18.30 22.66
C ALA A 332 19.61 -19.06 21.47
N ARG A 333 19.15 -20.29 21.70
CA ARG A 333 18.34 -21.04 20.75
C ARG A 333 16.88 -20.76 21.03
N ILE A 334 16.25 -20.05 20.10
CA ILE A 334 14.85 -19.61 20.22
C ILE A 334 13.93 -20.73 19.76
N ASP A 335 12.94 -21.06 20.58
CA ASP A 335 11.91 -22.06 20.28
C ASP A 335 10.87 -21.57 19.26
N GLY A 336 9.86 -22.42 18.97
CA GLY A 336 8.76 -22.09 18.06
C GLY A 336 7.83 -20.96 18.54
N ASP A 337 7.87 -20.63 19.83
CA ASP A 337 7.07 -19.57 20.46
C ASP A 337 7.84 -18.25 20.62
N GLY A 338 9.07 -18.18 20.09
CA GLY A 338 9.91 -16.99 20.17
C GLY A 338 10.54 -16.79 21.56
N ARG A 339 10.84 -17.89 22.27
CA ARG A 339 11.37 -17.86 23.64
C ARG A 339 12.66 -18.65 23.75
N ALA A 340 13.47 -18.29 24.74
CA ALA A 340 14.63 -19.06 25.19
C ALA A 340 14.90 -18.82 26.66
N GLN A 341 15.60 -19.76 27.30
CA GLN A 341 16.16 -19.58 28.63
C GLN A 341 17.62 -19.98 28.60
N LEU A 342 18.48 -19.17 29.21
CA LEU A 342 19.92 -19.36 29.33
C LEU A 342 20.30 -19.18 30.79
N THR A 343 21.42 -19.78 31.18
CA THR A 343 22.09 -19.51 32.47
C THR A 343 23.56 -19.27 32.20
N THR A 344 24.13 -18.25 32.77
CA THR A 344 25.56 -17.95 32.66
C THR A 344 26.40 -18.96 33.42
N GLU A 345 27.65 -19.10 32.99
CA GLU A 345 28.65 -19.76 33.82
C GLU A 345 28.90 -18.93 35.11
N PRO A 346 29.25 -19.58 36.24
CA PRO A 346 29.51 -18.86 37.48
C PRO A 346 30.66 -17.86 37.36
N VAL A 347 30.46 -16.66 37.89
CA VAL A 347 31.50 -15.62 38.04
C VAL A 347 31.79 -15.41 39.54
N THR A 348 33.03 -15.39 39.92
CA THR A 348 33.42 -15.14 41.32
C THR A 348 33.20 -13.65 41.67
N SER A 349 32.33 -13.38 42.62
CA SER A 349 32.09 -12.04 43.15
C SER A 349 33.09 -11.68 44.24
N GLN A 350 33.22 -10.39 44.51
CA GLN A 350 33.90 -9.84 45.72
C GLN A 350 32.84 -9.47 46.77
N PRO A 351 33.19 -9.37 48.04
CA PRO A 351 32.25 -8.87 49.07
C PRO A 351 31.67 -7.51 48.70
N GLY A 352 30.32 -7.43 48.69
CA GLY A 352 29.56 -6.28 48.23
C GLY A 352 28.45 -6.69 47.24
N TRP A 353 28.10 -5.78 46.37
CA TRP A 353 27.01 -5.95 45.40
C TRP A 353 27.53 -6.42 44.03
N THR A 354 26.82 -7.36 43.42
CA THR A 354 27.08 -7.77 42.04
C THR A 354 25.78 -7.57 41.24
N THR A 355 25.89 -6.87 40.11
CA THR A 355 24.79 -6.62 39.20
C THR A 355 25.14 -7.20 37.85
N TRP A 356 24.21 -7.95 37.27
CA TRP A 356 24.30 -8.42 35.89
C TRP A 356 23.61 -7.42 34.96
N THR A 357 24.14 -7.31 33.75
CA THR A 357 23.45 -6.66 32.60
C THR A 357 23.49 -7.59 31.40
N VAL A 358 22.44 -7.53 30.60
CA VAL A 358 22.28 -8.37 29.45
C VAL A 358 22.06 -7.51 28.21
N GLU A 359 22.74 -7.86 27.13
CA GLU A 359 22.61 -7.27 25.81
C GLU A 359 22.23 -8.38 24.82
N ILE A 360 21.09 -8.23 24.13
CA ILE A 360 20.74 -9.04 22.95
C ILE A 360 21.19 -8.23 21.73
N ARG A 361 22.10 -8.78 20.93
CA ARG A 361 22.61 -8.12 19.74
C ARG A 361 21.54 -8.03 18.65
N GLU A 362 21.51 -6.90 17.95
CA GLU A 362 20.71 -6.72 16.74
C GLU A 362 21.09 -7.77 15.68
N SER A 363 20.10 -8.21 14.91
CA SER A 363 20.27 -9.14 13.78
C SER A 363 19.44 -8.64 12.59
N GLU A 364 19.60 -9.26 11.43
CA GLU A 364 18.82 -8.96 10.22
C GLU A 364 17.29 -9.05 10.45
N LYS A 365 16.85 -9.84 11.44
CA LYS A 365 15.43 -10.12 11.71
C LYS A 365 14.91 -9.56 13.02
N SER A 366 15.78 -9.01 13.85
CA SER A 366 15.37 -8.49 15.17
C SER A 366 16.19 -7.30 15.60
N ASP A 367 15.53 -6.39 16.28
CA ASP A 367 16.17 -5.28 16.99
C ASP A 367 17.06 -5.81 18.12
N GLY A 368 18.03 -5.02 18.53
CA GLY A 368 18.79 -5.25 19.75
C GLY A 368 18.00 -4.88 21.01
N TRP A 369 18.45 -5.42 22.16
CA TRP A 369 17.89 -5.06 23.47
C TRP A 369 19.00 -5.04 24.51
N VAL A 370 18.91 -4.11 25.46
CA VAL A 370 19.88 -3.96 26.56
C VAL A 370 19.11 -3.74 27.85
N SER A 371 19.52 -4.45 28.93
CA SER A 371 18.97 -4.20 30.28
C SER A 371 19.55 -2.94 30.88
N ASP A 372 18.78 -2.32 31.78
CA ASP A 372 19.30 -1.26 32.64
C ASP A 372 20.28 -1.82 33.66
N TRP A 373 21.18 -0.97 34.16
CA TRP A 373 22.03 -1.25 35.31
C TRP A 373 21.22 -1.20 36.61
N GLY A 374 21.53 -2.10 37.56
CA GLY A 374 21.01 -2.03 38.92
C GLY A 374 19.54 -2.41 39.07
N ILE A 375 19.04 -3.26 38.19
CA ILE A 375 17.72 -3.88 38.37
C ILE A 375 17.78 -4.79 39.60
N PRO A 376 16.80 -4.70 40.52
CA PRO A 376 16.84 -5.47 41.76
C PRO A 376 16.93 -6.98 41.56
N GLU A 377 16.25 -7.53 40.56
CA GLU A 377 16.25 -8.95 40.21
C GLU A 377 17.58 -9.42 39.61
N GLU A 378 18.38 -8.49 39.06
CA GLU A 378 19.71 -8.71 38.48
C GLU A 378 20.84 -8.39 39.44
N THR A 379 20.50 -8.03 40.70
CA THR A 379 21.44 -7.54 41.69
C THR A 379 21.44 -8.43 42.91
N VAL A 380 22.60 -8.90 43.31
CA VAL A 380 22.79 -9.75 44.49
C VAL A 380 23.86 -9.16 45.43
N TYR A 381 23.71 -9.39 46.69
CA TYR A 381 24.68 -8.99 47.73
C TYR A 381 25.38 -10.24 48.31
N TRP A 382 26.69 -10.19 48.43
CA TRP A 382 27.47 -11.23 49.07
C TRP A 382 28.38 -10.65 50.16
N GLU A 383 28.41 -11.31 51.30
CA GLU A 383 29.31 -11.03 52.41
C GLU A 383 30.21 -12.25 52.64
N GLU A 384 31.50 -12.04 52.64
CA GLU A 384 32.44 -13.12 52.91
C GLU A 384 32.14 -13.75 54.28
N PRO A 385 31.93 -15.08 54.35
CA PRO A 385 31.68 -15.76 55.61
C PRO A 385 32.82 -15.49 56.61
N GLN A 386 32.49 -14.83 57.69
CA GLN A 386 33.48 -14.61 58.76
C GLN A 386 33.85 -15.99 59.31
N ASN A 387 35.14 -16.33 59.15
CA ASN A 387 35.66 -17.55 59.75
C ASN A 387 35.41 -17.42 61.28
N PRO A 388 34.64 -18.31 61.92
CA PRO A 388 34.39 -18.21 63.33
C PRO A 388 35.73 -18.13 64.08
N THR A 389 35.99 -16.99 64.63
CA THR A 389 37.20 -16.78 65.52
C THR A 389 37.29 -17.97 66.46
N ALA A 390 38.39 -18.76 66.32
CA ALA A 390 38.63 -19.92 67.21
C ALA A 390 38.30 -19.61 68.59
N THR A 391 37.25 -20.19 69.14
CA THR A 391 36.90 -20.07 70.58
C THR A 391 38.12 -20.48 71.38
N PRO A 392 38.63 -19.66 72.32
CA PRO A 392 39.77 -20.01 73.15
C PRO A 392 39.51 -21.34 73.83
N GLU A 393 40.40 -22.33 73.60
CA GLU A 393 40.36 -23.62 74.27
C GLU A 393 40.26 -23.43 75.81
N LYS A 394 39.12 -23.85 76.35
CA LYS A 394 38.93 -23.97 77.78
C LYS A 394 39.74 -25.18 78.28
N PRO A 395 40.61 -25.04 79.30
CA PRO A 395 41.45 -26.12 79.77
C PRO A 395 40.64 -27.32 80.28
N THR A 396 40.98 -28.50 79.80
CA THR A 396 40.43 -29.80 80.18
C THR A 396 40.65 -30.14 81.64
N PRO A 397 39.64 -30.58 82.42
CA PRO A 397 39.85 -31.39 83.58
C PRO A 397 39.83 -32.87 83.27
N SER A 398 40.89 -33.55 83.66
CA SER A 398 41.06 -35.01 83.62
C SER A 398 40.10 -35.70 84.62
N GLY A 399 39.55 -36.89 84.17
CA GLY A 399 38.80 -37.77 85.07
C GLY A 399 37.88 -38.77 84.36
N GLU A 400 38.38 -39.99 84.25
CA GLU A 400 37.65 -41.22 83.86
C GLU A 400 36.59 -41.59 84.97
N PRO A 401 35.66 -42.58 84.80
CA PRO A 401 35.71 -43.79 83.95
C PRO A 401 34.35 -44.19 83.22
N LYS A 402 34.51 -45.15 82.35
CA LYS A 402 33.56 -46.01 81.71
C LYS A 402 32.67 -46.81 82.70
N PRO A 403 31.40 -47.24 82.41
CA PRO A 403 31.13 -48.42 81.59
C PRO A 403 29.85 -48.42 80.69
N SER A 404 29.96 -49.23 79.67
CA SER A 404 29.12 -50.41 79.31
C SER A 404 27.70 -50.27 78.69
N ASP A 405 27.61 -50.87 77.56
CA ASP A 405 26.53 -51.72 76.96
C ASP A 405 25.20 -51.12 76.42
N SER A 406 25.20 -51.13 75.15
CA SER A 406 24.17 -51.79 74.22
C SER A 406 22.66 -51.79 74.59
N PRO A 407 21.69 -51.84 73.73
CA PRO A 407 21.71 -52.43 72.35
C PRO A 407 20.95 -51.61 71.24
N THR A 408 21.22 -51.98 70.01
CA THR A 408 20.52 -51.70 68.79
C THR A 408 19.01 -52.05 68.80
N PRO A 409 18.13 -51.30 68.14
CA PRO A 409 17.03 -51.90 67.46
C PRO A 409 16.99 -51.50 65.95
N GLU A 410 17.06 -52.52 65.19
CA GLU A 410 16.14 -53.08 64.17
C GLU A 410 15.50 -52.11 63.15
N GLU A 411 15.95 -52.34 61.90
CA GLU A 411 15.41 -51.78 60.66
C GLU A 411 13.90 -52.13 60.47
N THR A 412 13.11 -51.15 60.05
CA THR A 412 11.78 -51.37 59.50
C THR A 412 11.75 -51.01 58.02
N PRO A 413 11.19 -51.85 57.14
CA PRO A 413 11.33 -51.73 55.70
C PRO A 413 10.37 -50.69 55.07
N THR A 414 10.90 -50.02 54.08
CA THR A 414 10.24 -49.10 53.16
C THR A 414 9.20 -49.84 52.31
N PRO A 415 8.00 -49.28 52.10
CA PRO A 415 7.05 -49.78 51.12
C PRO A 415 7.43 -49.38 49.66
N ALA A 416 7.28 -50.33 48.76
CA ALA A 416 7.53 -50.19 47.34
C ALA A 416 6.59 -49.18 46.65
N GLU A 417 7.16 -48.31 45.81
CA GLU A 417 6.45 -47.43 44.91
C GLU A 417 5.87 -48.24 43.72
N THR A 418 4.58 -48.02 43.47
CA THR A 418 3.88 -48.52 42.30
C THR A 418 4.14 -47.61 41.09
N PRO A 419 4.48 -48.13 39.88
CA PRO A 419 4.67 -47.28 38.72
C PRO A 419 3.36 -46.74 38.18
N SER A 420 3.32 -45.41 38.03
CA SER A 420 2.23 -44.67 37.41
C SER A 420 2.29 -44.77 35.89
N VAL A 421 1.20 -45.25 35.29
CA VAL A 421 0.98 -45.34 33.83
C VAL A 421 0.73 -43.94 33.26
N PRO A 422 1.39 -43.53 32.13
CA PRO A 422 1.08 -42.26 31.50
C PRO A 422 -0.29 -42.29 30.79
N PRO A 423 -1.02 -41.17 30.75
CA PRO A 423 -2.31 -41.12 30.03
C PRO A 423 -2.11 -41.17 28.53
N GLN A 424 -2.88 -42.02 27.87
CA GLN A 424 -2.96 -42.15 26.43
C GLN A 424 -3.62 -40.93 25.80
N GLN A 425 -3.00 -40.41 24.75
CA GLN A 425 -3.49 -39.36 23.87
C GLN A 425 -4.72 -39.89 23.08
N PRO A 426 -5.81 -39.14 22.93
CA PRO A 426 -6.92 -39.53 22.09
C PRO A 426 -6.60 -39.50 20.62
N THR A 427 -6.90 -40.57 19.93
CA THR A 427 -6.85 -40.73 18.47
C THR A 427 -7.85 -39.79 17.80
N PRO A 428 -7.50 -39.06 16.73
CA PRO A 428 -8.45 -38.24 15.98
C PRO A 428 -9.41 -39.13 15.18
N GLU A 429 -10.71 -38.83 15.28
CA GLU A 429 -11.77 -39.42 14.44
C GLU A 429 -11.62 -39.02 12.97
N PRO A 430 -11.94 -39.91 12.01
CA PRO A 430 -11.89 -39.59 10.58
C PRO A 430 -13.04 -38.68 10.17
N ILE A 431 -12.70 -37.66 9.40
CA ILE A 431 -13.60 -36.71 8.74
C ILE A 431 -14.41 -37.47 7.67
N PRO A 432 -15.73 -37.36 7.62
CA PRO A 432 -16.53 -37.98 6.56
C PRO A 432 -16.33 -37.24 5.23
N GLU A 433 -16.01 -38.02 4.21
CA GLU A 433 -15.93 -37.68 2.81
C GLU A 433 -17.30 -37.27 2.28
N SER A 434 -17.49 -36.00 1.90
CA SER A 434 -18.73 -35.52 1.30
C SER A 434 -18.77 -35.80 -0.19
N THR A 435 -19.64 -36.66 -0.61
CA THR A 435 -20.04 -36.97 -2.00
C THR A 435 -20.64 -35.73 -2.66
N PRO A 436 -20.29 -35.39 -3.92
CA PRO A 436 -20.93 -34.29 -4.64
C PRO A 436 -22.29 -34.70 -5.15
N GLU A 437 -23.34 -34.06 -4.65
CA GLU A 437 -24.69 -34.14 -5.19
C GLU A 437 -24.83 -33.21 -6.40
N ALA A 438 -25.19 -33.78 -7.54
CA ALA A 438 -25.54 -33.07 -8.76
C ALA A 438 -26.96 -32.54 -8.63
N GLY A 439 -27.15 -31.25 -8.86
CA GLY A 439 -28.51 -30.68 -8.88
C GLY A 439 -28.60 -29.22 -9.21
N GLY A 440 -29.14 -28.90 -10.39
CA GLY A 440 -29.95 -27.71 -10.60
C GLY A 440 -29.24 -26.46 -11.14
N GLU A 441 -29.21 -26.38 -12.43
CA GLU A 441 -28.98 -25.21 -13.27
C GLU A 441 -30.13 -24.19 -13.06
N GLU A 442 -29.93 -23.17 -12.25
CA GLU A 442 -30.74 -21.95 -12.28
C GLU A 442 -29.91 -20.79 -12.86
N THR A 443 -30.31 -20.38 -14.05
CA THR A 443 -29.78 -19.23 -14.78
C THR A 443 -30.13 -17.93 -14.01
N PRO A 444 -29.18 -17.15 -13.53
CA PRO A 444 -29.49 -15.83 -12.97
C PRO A 444 -29.75 -14.82 -14.09
N THR A 445 -30.92 -14.20 -14.04
CA THR A 445 -31.31 -13.02 -14.82
C THR A 445 -30.28 -11.90 -14.65
N PRO A 446 -29.83 -11.25 -15.74
CA PRO A 446 -28.85 -10.14 -15.64
C PRO A 446 -29.50 -8.95 -14.93
N GLN A 447 -29.03 -8.62 -13.75
CA GLN A 447 -29.31 -7.33 -13.14
C GLN A 447 -28.55 -6.24 -13.88
N GLN A 448 -29.29 -5.25 -14.38
CA GLN A 448 -28.75 -4.01 -14.95
C GLN A 448 -27.75 -3.37 -13.97
N PRO A 449 -26.54 -2.98 -14.38
CA PRO A 449 -25.62 -2.27 -13.54
C PRO A 449 -26.18 -0.87 -13.22
N LYS A 450 -26.27 -0.54 -11.94
CA LYS A 450 -26.50 0.82 -11.47
C LYS A 450 -25.41 1.73 -12.05
N GLN A 451 -25.81 2.80 -12.71
CA GLN A 451 -24.91 3.86 -13.16
C GLN A 451 -24.09 4.36 -11.96
N THR A 452 -22.82 4.02 -11.93
CA THR A 452 -21.83 4.65 -11.07
C THR A 452 -21.54 6.03 -11.66
N GLU A 453 -21.68 7.06 -10.85
CA GLU A 453 -21.29 8.43 -11.19
C GLU A 453 -19.86 8.44 -11.74
N ALA A 454 -19.68 9.02 -12.92
CA ALA A 454 -18.39 9.13 -13.58
C ALA A 454 -17.44 9.95 -12.70
N LEU A 455 -16.34 9.32 -12.31
CA LEU A 455 -15.23 9.96 -11.63
C LEU A 455 -14.66 11.11 -12.48
N PRO A 456 -14.19 12.22 -11.89
CA PRO A 456 -13.62 13.34 -12.62
C PRO A 456 -12.38 12.88 -13.40
N ARG A 457 -12.40 13.08 -14.70
CA ARG A 457 -11.27 12.80 -15.61
C ARG A 457 -10.12 13.74 -15.29
N THR A 458 -8.95 13.20 -15.08
CA THR A 458 -7.70 13.96 -15.00
C THR A 458 -7.40 14.55 -16.37
N GLY A 459 -7.44 15.87 -16.49
CA GLY A 459 -7.22 16.56 -17.76
C GLY A 459 -8.23 17.68 -18.07
N ALA A 460 -9.15 17.96 -17.16
CA ALA A 460 -9.98 19.17 -17.27
C ALA A 460 -9.06 20.41 -17.25
N ASP A 461 -9.16 21.21 -18.30
CA ASP A 461 -8.43 22.46 -18.49
C ASP A 461 -8.50 23.33 -17.21
N TRP A 462 -7.49 23.27 -16.36
CA TRP A 462 -7.39 24.03 -15.12
C TRP A 462 -7.53 25.55 -15.34
N ARG A 463 -7.26 26.00 -16.56
CA ARG A 463 -7.41 27.40 -16.98
C ARG A 463 -8.85 27.87 -17.00
N VAL A 464 -9.81 26.97 -17.25
CA VAL A 464 -11.25 27.30 -17.19
C VAL A 464 -11.73 27.38 -15.74
N GLY A 465 -11.23 26.49 -14.87
CA GLY A 465 -11.53 26.51 -13.43
C GLY A 465 -10.96 27.73 -12.70
N ALA A 466 -9.74 28.17 -13.08
CA ALA A 466 -9.11 29.35 -12.50
C ALA A 466 -9.86 30.66 -12.88
N GLY A 467 -10.41 30.75 -14.10
CA GLY A 467 -11.23 31.89 -14.53
C GLY A 467 -12.54 32.00 -13.73
N MET A 468 -13.24 30.89 -13.50
CA MET A 468 -14.47 30.88 -12.69
C MET A 468 -14.20 31.14 -11.21
N GLY A 469 -13.10 30.64 -10.65
CA GLY A 469 -12.71 30.91 -9.26
C GLY A 469 -12.44 32.39 -8.99
N LEU A 470 -11.79 33.09 -9.93
CA LEU A 470 -11.55 34.54 -9.82
C LEU A 470 -12.83 35.37 -9.93
N VAL A 471 -13.78 34.95 -10.76
CA VAL A 471 -15.10 35.65 -10.86
C VAL A 471 -15.89 35.47 -9.57
N LEU A 472 -15.88 34.29 -8.95
CA LEU A 472 -16.56 34.06 -7.68
C LEU A 472 -15.92 34.81 -6.50
N LEU A 473 -14.56 34.90 -6.49
CA LEU A 473 -13.85 35.74 -5.50
C LEU A 473 -14.11 37.24 -5.70
N GLY A 474 -14.22 37.70 -6.95
CA GLY A 474 -14.61 39.09 -7.27
C GLY A 474 -16.00 39.46 -6.77
N ILE A 475 -16.98 38.59 -6.92
CA ILE A 475 -18.36 38.79 -6.45
C ILE A 475 -18.42 38.73 -4.92
N GLY A 476 -17.64 37.83 -4.27
CA GLY A 476 -17.57 37.74 -2.80
C GLY A 476 -16.94 38.99 -2.17
N ALA A 477 -15.91 39.57 -2.76
CA ALA A 477 -15.27 40.80 -2.29
C ALA A 477 -16.15 42.02 -2.44
N ALA A 478 -16.97 42.10 -3.50
CA ALA A 478 -17.93 43.17 -3.70
C ALA A 478 -19.08 43.12 -2.66
N ALA A 479 -19.53 41.91 -2.28
CA ALA A 479 -20.56 41.72 -1.26
C ALA A 479 -20.10 42.13 0.15
N LEU A 480 -18.82 41.84 0.49
CA LEU A 480 -18.22 42.25 1.79
C LEU A 480 -17.91 43.76 1.86
N GLY A 481 -17.63 44.40 0.73
CA GLY A 481 -17.43 45.86 0.67
C GLY A 481 -18.70 46.69 0.93
N PHE A 482 -19.87 46.14 0.58
CA PHE A 482 -21.16 46.86 0.78
C PHE A 482 -21.70 46.80 2.22
N THR A 483 -21.28 45.81 3.01
CA THR A 483 -21.75 45.69 4.42
C THR A 483 -20.93 46.55 5.39
N ARG A 484 -19.77 47.10 4.98
CA ARG A 484 -18.88 47.91 5.86
C ARG A 484 -19.15 49.42 5.80
N LYS A 485 -20.14 49.89 4.99
CA LYS A 485 -20.45 51.30 4.83
C LYS A 485 -21.80 51.71 5.44
N ARG A 486 -22.43 50.83 6.24
CA ARG A 486 -23.63 51.17 7.02
C ARG A 486 -23.49 50.66 8.46
N GLY A 487 -22.58 51.26 9.18
CA GLY A 487 -22.42 51.13 10.63
C GLY A 487 -21.67 52.33 11.14
#